data_99904b42fc662a2a0c4c34ca8f8cc4db
#
_entry.id   99904b42fc662a2a0c4c34ca8f8cc4db
#
_cell.length_a   1.000
_cell.length_b   1.000
_cell.length_c   1.000
_cell.angle_alpha   90.00
_cell.angle_beta   90.00
_cell.angle_gamma   90.00
#
_symmetry.space_group_name_H-M   'P 1'
#
loop_
_entity.id
_entity.type
_entity.pdbx_description
1 polymer ?
#
loop_
_entity_poly.entity_id
_entity_poly.type
_entity_poly.pdbx_seq_one_letter_code
_entity_poly.pdbx_strand_id
1 'polypeptide(L)'
;RVVEGQWEYRTDAYQPSWPRTNSPRVPNFEAPDREVIDRVLVSQELVNNGNVVENVYYERIMPVGGDVVAKYVIENTTTELKPSTDVAKGLKVGKSYTSTAPAAGEELTATDGKVYVYKGHKATSAAETGKVTADKQEVVYEYAPKLGGNVEVKYIIAGTEENLKDPVTLVTGRQVRSDYT
;
A
#
# COMPACT_ATOMS: atom_id res chain seq x y z
N ARG A 1 -53.65 -13.02 13.47
CA ARG A 1 -55.06 -12.78 13.79
C ARG A 1 -55.55 -11.59 12.99
N VAL A 2 -56.72 -11.71 12.41
CA VAL A 2 -57.41 -10.57 11.75
C VAL A 2 -58.47 -10.02 12.66
N VAL A 3 -58.40 -8.72 12.92
CA VAL A 3 -59.39 -8.00 13.68
C VAL A 3 -59.83 -6.82 12.82
N GLU A 4 -61.13 -6.73 12.55
CA GLU A 4 -61.74 -5.67 11.74
C GLU A 4 -61.06 -5.44 10.37
N GLY A 5 -60.60 -6.52 9.73
CA GLY A 5 -59.93 -6.45 8.44
C GLY A 5 -58.44 -6.03 8.46
N GLN A 6 -57.87 -5.85 9.64
CA GLN A 6 -56.45 -5.53 9.81
C GLN A 6 -55.67 -6.72 10.37
N TRP A 7 -54.39 -6.77 10.03
CA TRP A 7 -53.46 -7.74 10.59
C TRP A 7 -52.84 -7.19 11.85
N GLU A 8 -52.88 -7.98 12.94
CA GLU A 8 -52.18 -7.66 14.19
C GLU A 8 -50.93 -8.51 14.36
N TYR A 9 -49.87 -7.90 14.81
CA TYR A 9 -48.67 -8.62 15.22
C TYR A 9 -48.95 -9.38 16.54
N ARG A 10 -48.60 -10.67 16.55
CA ARG A 10 -48.75 -11.53 17.73
C ARG A 10 -47.40 -12.03 18.20
N THR A 11 -46.98 -11.65 19.39
CA THR A 11 -45.76 -12.13 20.03
C THR A 11 -45.84 -13.58 20.51
N ASP A 12 -47.05 -14.07 20.73
CA ASP A 12 -47.36 -15.43 21.17
C ASP A 12 -47.49 -16.44 20.01
N ALA A 13 -47.53 -15.96 18.79
CA ALA A 13 -47.73 -16.78 17.61
C ALA A 13 -46.40 -17.32 17.04
N TYR A 14 -45.47 -17.72 17.90
CA TYR A 14 -44.30 -18.45 17.44
C TYR A 14 -44.73 -19.78 16.81
N GLN A 15 -44.53 -19.89 15.53
CA GLN A 15 -44.78 -21.14 14.81
C GLN A 15 -43.42 -21.84 14.56
N PRO A 16 -43.16 -22.94 15.30
CA PRO A 16 -41.91 -23.69 15.11
C PRO A 16 -41.77 -24.35 13.73
N SER A 17 -42.81 -24.31 12.91
CA SER A 17 -42.90 -24.90 11.59
C SER A 17 -42.69 -23.91 10.43
N TRP A 18 -42.15 -22.73 10.66
CA TRP A 18 -41.77 -21.84 9.57
C TRP A 18 -40.79 -22.50 8.65
N PRO A 19 -41.00 -22.47 7.33
CA PRO A 19 -40.10 -23.10 6.39
C PRO A 19 -38.70 -22.46 6.50
N ARG A 20 -37.72 -23.31 6.81
CA ARG A 20 -36.33 -22.90 6.72
C ARG A 20 -35.98 -22.76 5.25
N THR A 21 -35.36 -21.67 4.89
CA THR A 21 -34.80 -21.46 3.56
C THR A 21 -33.29 -21.37 3.65
N ASN A 22 -32.62 -22.23 2.92
CA ASN A 22 -31.16 -22.14 2.79
C ASN A 22 -30.82 -21.08 1.77
N SER A 23 -29.89 -20.22 2.12
CA SER A 23 -29.32 -19.30 1.15
C SER A 23 -28.53 -20.08 0.10
N PRO A 24 -28.79 -19.86 -1.20
CA PRO A 24 -28.12 -20.63 -2.25
C PRO A 24 -26.62 -20.32 -2.26
N ARG A 25 -25.82 -21.31 -2.62
CA ARG A 25 -24.41 -21.09 -2.97
C ARG A 25 -24.34 -20.47 -4.35
N VAL A 26 -23.75 -19.29 -4.43
CA VAL A 26 -23.58 -18.56 -5.69
C VAL A 26 -22.13 -18.73 -6.16
N PRO A 27 -21.89 -19.22 -7.39
CA PRO A 27 -20.53 -19.33 -7.93
C PRO A 27 -19.79 -18.00 -7.88
N ASN A 28 -18.49 -18.03 -7.52
CA ASN A 28 -17.61 -16.86 -7.36
C ASN A 28 -17.97 -15.90 -6.22
N PHE A 29 -18.80 -16.37 -5.29
CA PHE A 29 -19.07 -15.64 -4.05
C PHE A 29 -18.75 -16.52 -2.83
N GLU A 30 -18.32 -15.88 -1.74
CA GLU A 30 -18.13 -16.52 -0.42
C GLU A 30 -19.48 -17.04 0.10
N ALA A 31 -19.45 -17.78 1.19
CA ALA A 31 -20.67 -18.11 1.88
C ALA A 31 -21.42 -16.83 2.27
N PRO A 32 -22.76 -16.82 2.17
CA PRO A 32 -23.54 -15.65 2.55
C PRO A 32 -23.40 -15.35 4.05
N ASP A 33 -23.66 -14.13 4.44
CA ASP A 33 -23.69 -13.70 5.85
C ASP A 33 -24.69 -14.49 6.70
N ARG A 34 -25.76 -14.98 6.05
CA ARG A 34 -26.73 -15.92 6.63
C ARG A 34 -26.90 -17.13 5.72
N GLU A 35 -26.43 -18.30 6.16
CA GLU A 35 -26.58 -19.54 5.41
C GLU A 35 -27.98 -20.12 5.48
N VAL A 36 -28.69 -19.87 6.58
CA VAL A 36 -30.04 -20.35 6.82
C VAL A 36 -30.92 -19.19 7.30
N ILE A 37 -32.04 -19.02 6.63
CA ILE A 37 -33.10 -18.10 7.04
C ILE A 37 -34.21 -18.96 7.64
N ASP A 38 -34.20 -19.07 8.94
CA ASP A 38 -35.17 -19.90 9.69
C ASP A 38 -36.13 -19.06 10.56
N ARG A 39 -35.85 -17.74 10.62
CA ARG A 39 -36.60 -16.85 11.47
C ARG A 39 -36.57 -15.43 10.96
N VAL A 40 -37.75 -14.87 10.73
CA VAL A 40 -37.94 -13.46 10.39
C VAL A 40 -38.89 -12.85 11.44
N LEU A 41 -38.45 -11.77 12.07
CA LEU A 41 -39.31 -11.02 12.98
C LEU A 41 -40.29 -10.16 12.18
N VAL A 42 -41.55 -10.51 12.21
CA VAL A 42 -42.62 -9.72 11.58
C VAL A 42 -43.14 -8.72 12.62
N SER A 43 -42.77 -7.46 12.46
CA SER A 43 -43.27 -6.37 13.28
C SER A 43 -44.64 -5.87 12.78
N GLN A 44 -45.36 -5.12 13.62
CA GLN A 44 -46.64 -4.50 13.20
C GLN A 44 -46.41 -3.53 12.02
N GLU A 45 -45.29 -2.83 12.01
CA GLU A 45 -44.91 -1.93 10.91
C GLU A 45 -44.75 -2.68 9.58
N LEU A 46 -44.04 -3.81 9.58
CA LEU A 46 -43.89 -4.66 8.39
C LEU A 46 -45.25 -5.21 7.91
N VAL A 47 -46.09 -5.62 8.81
CA VAL A 47 -47.44 -6.07 8.47
C VAL A 47 -48.24 -4.95 7.81
N ASN A 48 -48.18 -3.75 8.33
CA ASN A 48 -48.93 -2.59 7.82
C ASN A 48 -48.40 -2.16 6.42
N ASN A 49 -47.10 -2.28 6.17
CA ASN A 49 -46.48 -1.93 4.90
C ASN A 49 -46.63 -3.03 3.83
N GLY A 50 -47.11 -4.21 4.20
CA GLY A 50 -47.44 -5.30 3.27
C GLY A 50 -46.27 -6.10 2.71
N ASN A 51 -45.03 -5.69 2.92
CA ASN A 51 -43.85 -6.37 2.44
C ASN A 51 -42.82 -6.60 3.55
N VAL A 52 -42.36 -7.84 3.65
CA VAL A 52 -41.22 -8.21 4.49
C VAL A 52 -40.06 -8.61 3.53
N VAL A 53 -39.01 -7.82 3.51
CA VAL A 53 -37.81 -8.07 2.68
C VAL A 53 -36.63 -8.32 3.57
N GLU A 54 -36.06 -9.50 3.46
CA GLU A 54 -34.81 -9.87 4.12
C GLU A 54 -33.68 -9.93 3.09
N ASN A 55 -32.66 -9.15 3.31
CA ASN A 55 -31.50 -9.15 2.47
C ASN A 55 -30.46 -10.16 2.96
N VAL A 56 -29.91 -10.92 2.06
CA VAL A 56 -28.78 -11.82 2.30
C VAL A 56 -27.61 -11.32 1.47
N TYR A 57 -26.50 -11.05 2.11
CA TYR A 57 -25.34 -10.45 1.48
C TYR A 57 -24.28 -11.49 1.13
N TYR A 58 -23.70 -11.35 -0.04
CA TYR A 58 -22.66 -12.21 -0.57
C TYR A 58 -21.43 -11.37 -0.90
N GLU A 59 -20.27 -11.77 -0.42
CA GLU A 59 -19.01 -11.18 -0.83
C GLU A 59 -18.44 -11.93 -2.05
N ARG A 60 -17.97 -11.18 -3.04
CA ARG A 60 -17.32 -11.78 -4.21
C ARG A 60 -15.98 -12.41 -3.81
N ILE A 61 -15.75 -13.64 -4.25
CA ILE A 61 -14.43 -14.27 -4.14
C ILE A 61 -13.48 -13.54 -5.08
N MET A 62 -12.48 -12.87 -4.51
CA MET A 62 -11.42 -12.23 -5.28
C MET A 62 -10.19 -13.13 -5.30
N PRO A 63 -9.53 -13.31 -6.45
CA PRO A 63 -8.30 -14.07 -6.53
C PRO A 63 -7.18 -13.40 -5.72
N VAL A 64 -6.17 -14.17 -5.36
CA VAL A 64 -4.91 -13.61 -4.86
C VAL A 64 -4.28 -12.81 -5.98
N GLY A 65 -3.89 -11.59 -5.68
CA GLY A 65 -3.24 -10.68 -6.62
C GLY A 65 -1.74 -10.87 -6.69
N GLY A 66 -1.10 -10.04 -7.51
CA GLY A 66 0.35 -9.94 -7.57
C GLY A 66 0.93 -9.33 -6.30
N ASP A 67 2.17 -9.66 -6.00
CA ASP A 67 2.89 -9.07 -4.88
C ASP A 67 3.17 -7.58 -5.15
N VAL A 68 3.20 -6.79 -4.09
CA VAL A 68 3.65 -5.40 -4.14
C VAL A 68 4.99 -5.31 -3.42
N VAL A 69 6.00 -4.79 -4.10
CA VAL A 69 7.35 -4.65 -3.55
C VAL A 69 7.83 -3.20 -3.62
N ALA A 70 8.64 -2.80 -2.66
CA ALA A 70 9.37 -1.53 -2.70
C ALA A 70 10.78 -1.77 -3.25
N LYS A 71 11.19 -0.96 -4.23
CA LYS A 71 12.53 -0.96 -4.83
C LYS A 71 13.27 0.34 -4.52
N TYR A 72 14.58 0.23 -4.38
CA TYR A 72 15.46 1.33 -4.00
C TYR A 72 16.56 1.45 -5.05
N VAL A 73 16.40 2.40 -5.97
CA VAL A 73 17.23 2.46 -7.18
C VAL A 73 17.98 3.78 -7.31
N ILE A 74 19.08 3.76 -8.06
CA ILE A 74 19.72 4.99 -8.50
C ILE A 74 18.79 5.72 -9.47
N GLU A 75 18.61 7.02 -9.25
CA GLU A 75 17.77 7.89 -10.05
C GLU A 75 17.96 7.69 -11.56
N ASN A 76 16.85 7.60 -12.29
CA ASN A 76 16.80 7.39 -13.74
C ASN A 76 17.46 6.07 -14.22
N THR A 77 17.64 5.10 -13.33
CA THR A 77 18.16 3.77 -13.66
C THR A 77 17.29 2.66 -13.08
N THR A 78 17.65 1.42 -13.36
CA THR A 78 17.09 0.21 -12.74
C THR A 78 18.06 -0.43 -11.73
N THR A 79 19.21 0.21 -11.47
CA THR A 79 20.23 -0.32 -10.57
C THR A 79 19.77 -0.21 -9.12
N GLU A 80 19.57 -1.34 -8.47
CA GLU A 80 19.17 -1.41 -7.07
C GLU A 80 20.36 -1.14 -6.14
N LEU A 81 20.15 -0.29 -5.13
CA LEU A 81 21.12 0.03 -4.08
C LEU A 81 21.03 -0.91 -2.88
N LYS A 82 19.85 -1.48 -2.65
CA LYS A 82 19.60 -2.50 -1.64
C LYS A 82 18.51 -3.44 -2.13
N PRO A 83 18.38 -4.65 -1.57
CA PRO A 83 17.32 -5.59 -1.93
C PRO A 83 15.93 -4.96 -1.79
N SER A 84 15.02 -5.32 -2.69
CA SER A 84 13.62 -4.94 -2.60
C SER A 84 12.97 -5.53 -1.35
N THR A 85 11.96 -4.85 -0.81
CA THR A 85 11.20 -5.28 0.37
C THR A 85 9.75 -5.54 0.03
N ASP A 86 9.15 -6.54 0.67
CA ASP A 86 7.73 -6.85 0.49
C ASP A 86 6.88 -5.75 1.14
N VAL A 87 5.94 -5.18 0.37
CA VAL A 87 4.92 -4.24 0.84
C VAL A 87 3.60 -4.96 1.08
N ALA A 88 3.21 -5.81 0.13
CA ALA A 88 2.04 -6.66 0.26
C ALA A 88 2.28 -7.99 -0.47
N LYS A 89 1.97 -9.11 0.19
CA LYS A 89 2.15 -10.44 -0.35
C LYS A 89 0.95 -11.31 -0.02
N GLY A 90 0.49 -12.10 -1.01
CA GLY A 90 -0.62 -13.02 -0.83
C GLY A 90 -1.97 -12.36 -0.53
N LEU A 91 -2.13 -11.07 -0.77
CA LEU A 91 -3.40 -10.37 -0.59
C LEU A 91 -4.32 -10.59 -1.80
N LYS A 92 -5.62 -10.60 -1.54
CA LYS A 92 -6.64 -10.65 -2.61
C LYS A 92 -6.64 -9.35 -3.42
N VAL A 93 -6.93 -9.45 -4.72
CA VAL A 93 -7.15 -8.28 -5.60
C VAL A 93 -8.17 -7.32 -4.97
N GLY A 94 -7.86 -6.02 -5.03
CA GLY A 94 -8.69 -4.96 -4.44
C GLY A 94 -8.40 -4.63 -2.97
N LYS A 95 -7.59 -5.43 -2.26
CA LYS A 95 -7.13 -5.08 -0.90
C LYS A 95 -6.14 -3.92 -0.95
N SER A 96 -6.22 -3.05 0.03
CA SER A 96 -5.34 -1.88 0.11
C SER A 96 -3.94 -2.26 0.58
N TYR A 97 -2.93 -1.55 0.09
CA TYR A 97 -1.57 -1.59 0.59
C TYR A 97 -1.05 -0.17 0.87
N THR A 98 -0.04 -0.09 1.70
CA THR A 98 0.71 1.15 1.97
C THR A 98 2.19 0.80 2.06
N SER A 99 3.00 1.48 1.25
CA SER A 99 4.46 1.42 1.32
C SER A 99 4.96 2.59 2.16
N THR A 100 5.95 2.33 3.01
CA THR A 100 6.58 3.37 3.81
C THR A 100 7.79 3.91 3.07
N ALA A 101 7.79 5.21 2.77
CA ALA A 101 8.93 5.88 2.15
C ALA A 101 10.15 5.87 3.07
N PRO A 102 11.38 5.84 2.51
CA PRO A 102 12.60 6.12 3.25
C PRO A 102 12.55 7.50 3.93
N ALA A 103 13.30 7.65 5.01
CA ALA A 103 13.39 8.95 5.69
C ALA A 103 14.02 10.02 4.78
N ALA A 104 13.57 11.26 4.90
CA ALA A 104 14.20 12.36 4.19
C ALA A 104 15.69 12.43 4.50
N GLY A 105 16.52 12.46 3.45
CA GLY A 105 17.98 12.47 3.59
C GLY A 105 18.60 11.10 3.93
N GLU A 106 17.85 10.00 3.90
CA GLU A 106 18.42 8.65 4.07
C GLU A 106 19.53 8.42 3.02
N GLU A 107 20.66 7.89 3.48
CA GLU A 107 21.81 7.60 2.64
C GLU A 107 22.00 6.09 2.46
N LEU A 108 22.27 5.68 1.25
CA LEU A 108 22.68 4.32 0.91
C LEU A 108 24.05 4.33 0.26
N THR A 109 24.88 3.35 0.63
CA THR A 109 26.20 3.16 0.03
C THR A 109 26.13 1.98 -0.92
N ALA A 110 26.47 2.21 -2.19
CA ALA A 110 26.57 1.18 -3.20
C ALA A 110 27.78 0.27 -2.95
N THR A 111 27.85 -0.86 -3.64
CA THR A 111 28.94 -1.84 -3.52
C THR A 111 30.31 -1.27 -3.93
N ASP A 112 30.34 -0.26 -4.80
CA ASP A 112 31.56 0.47 -5.21
C ASP A 112 31.97 1.57 -4.19
N GLY A 113 31.26 1.69 -3.08
CA GLY A 113 31.53 2.66 -2.02
C GLY A 113 30.91 4.04 -2.23
N LYS A 114 30.30 4.32 -3.38
CA LYS A 114 29.65 5.60 -3.66
C LYS A 114 28.38 5.76 -2.84
N VAL A 115 28.11 6.99 -2.42
CA VAL A 115 26.99 7.32 -1.56
C VAL A 115 25.87 7.98 -2.36
N TYR A 116 24.64 7.57 -2.08
CA TYR A 116 23.42 8.10 -2.68
C TYR A 116 22.44 8.54 -1.59
N VAL A 117 21.70 9.61 -1.85
CA VAL A 117 20.72 10.21 -0.93
C VAL A 117 19.33 10.02 -1.48
N TYR A 118 18.39 9.63 -0.62
CA TYR A 118 16.99 9.51 -0.99
C TYR A 118 16.45 10.82 -1.57
N LYS A 119 15.88 10.73 -2.76
CA LYS A 119 15.33 11.87 -3.50
C LYS A 119 13.81 11.90 -3.46
N GLY A 120 13.16 10.76 -3.58
CA GLY A 120 11.72 10.69 -3.62
C GLY A 120 11.18 9.41 -4.27
N HIS A 121 9.87 9.32 -4.30
CA HIS A 121 9.13 8.28 -4.98
C HIS A 121 9.12 8.56 -6.50
N LYS A 122 9.33 7.52 -7.32
CA LYS A 122 9.26 7.61 -8.77
C LYS A 122 7.80 7.69 -9.23
N ALA A 123 7.38 8.84 -9.74
CA ALA A 123 5.97 9.11 -10.11
C ALA A 123 5.37 8.14 -11.14
N THR A 124 6.22 7.51 -11.98
CA THR A 124 5.78 6.52 -12.99
C THR A 124 5.71 5.09 -12.48
N SER A 125 6.05 4.85 -11.22
CA SER A 125 5.92 3.54 -10.57
C SER A 125 4.56 3.40 -9.88
N ALA A 126 4.30 2.23 -9.26
CA ALA A 126 3.11 2.08 -8.44
C ALA A 126 3.10 3.09 -7.30
N ALA A 127 1.94 3.65 -6.97
CA ALA A 127 1.81 4.63 -5.90
C ALA A 127 2.17 4.02 -4.53
N GLU A 128 2.59 4.85 -3.57
CA GLU A 128 2.90 4.42 -2.20
C GLU A 128 1.69 3.83 -1.47
N THR A 129 0.50 4.29 -1.82
CA THR A 129 -0.77 3.72 -1.34
C THR A 129 -1.64 3.35 -2.52
N GLY A 130 -2.28 2.19 -2.45
CA GLY A 130 -3.09 1.72 -3.57
C GLY A 130 -3.85 0.44 -3.24
N LYS A 131 -4.28 -0.21 -4.30
CA LYS A 131 -4.95 -1.52 -4.22
C LYS A 131 -4.15 -2.55 -4.99
N VAL A 132 -4.08 -3.75 -4.42
CA VAL A 132 -3.48 -4.92 -5.08
C VAL A 132 -4.23 -5.23 -6.38
N THR A 133 -3.48 -5.37 -7.46
CA THR A 133 -3.98 -5.78 -8.78
C THR A 133 -3.67 -7.26 -9.04
N ALA A 134 -4.09 -7.79 -10.18
CA ALA A 134 -3.72 -9.14 -10.58
C ALA A 134 -2.20 -9.28 -10.84
N ASP A 135 -1.58 -8.22 -11.34
CA ASP A 135 -0.16 -8.19 -11.69
C ASP A 135 0.69 -7.67 -10.54
N LYS A 136 1.97 -8.06 -10.54
CA LYS A 136 2.98 -7.53 -9.61
C LYS A 136 3.09 -6.01 -9.75
N GLN A 137 3.19 -5.32 -8.62
CA GLN A 137 3.35 -3.87 -8.53
C GLN A 137 4.66 -3.51 -7.85
N GLU A 138 5.33 -2.49 -8.37
CA GLU A 138 6.62 -2.03 -7.85
C GLU A 138 6.52 -0.55 -7.47
N VAL A 139 6.65 -0.27 -6.18
CA VAL A 139 6.81 1.08 -5.63
C VAL A 139 8.30 1.41 -5.66
N VAL A 140 8.72 2.40 -6.42
CA VAL A 140 10.13 2.69 -6.66
C VAL A 140 10.54 3.96 -5.94
N TYR A 141 11.58 3.85 -5.12
CA TYR A 141 12.22 4.97 -4.42
C TYR A 141 13.57 5.27 -5.08
N GLU A 142 13.75 6.51 -5.51
CA GLU A 142 14.92 6.96 -6.23
C GLU A 142 15.92 7.66 -5.31
N TYR A 143 17.20 7.40 -5.53
CA TYR A 143 18.32 7.96 -4.82
C TYR A 143 19.27 8.65 -5.79
N ALA A 144 19.62 9.90 -5.51
CA ALA A 144 20.57 10.68 -6.29
C ALA A 144 21.98 10.57 -5.72
N PRO A 145 23.03 10.72 -6.54
CA PRO A 145 24.40 10.79 -6.06
C PRO A 145 24.59 11.86 -4.98
N LYS A 146 25.16 11.51 -3.83
CA LYS A 146 25.57 12.48 -2.82
C LYS A 146 26.78 13.24 -3.30
N LEU A 147 26.63 14.53 -3.54
CA LEU A 147 27.76 15.37 -3.96
C LEU A 147 28.55 15.84 -2.72
N GLY A 148 29.86 15.83 -2.88
CA GLY A 148 30.79 16.37 -1.88
C GLY A 148 31.07 17.86 -2.11
N GLY A 149 31.86 18.43 -1.22
CA GLY A 149 32.42 19.76 -1.38
C GLY A 149 33.52 19.82 -2.44
N ASN A 150 34.09 21.00 -2.59
CA ASN A 150 35.23 21.22 -3.48
C ASN A 150 36.51 20.63 -2.89
N VAL A 151 37.39 20.17 -3.74
CA VAL A 151 38.80 19.85 -3.40
C VAL A 151 39.66 21.02 -3.80
N GLU A 152 40.31 21.62 -2.80
CA GLU A 152 41.18 22.77 -3.01
C GLU A 152 42.64 22.42 -2.62
N VAL A 153 43.56 22.98 -3.36
CA VAL A 153 44.98 22.96 -3.01
C VAL A 153 45.38 24.33 -2.48
N LYS A 154 45.93 24.34 -1.28
CA LYS A 154 46.55 25.50 -0.67
C LYS A 154 48.05 25.34 -0.66
N TYR A 155 48.77 26.39 -1.00
CA TYR A 155 50.24 26.46 -0.95
C TYR A 155 50.60 27.35 0.21
N ILE A 156 51.04 26.76 1.29
CA ILE A 156 51.32 27.49 2.57
C ILE A 156 52.82 27.45 2.92
N ILE A 157 53.29 28.43 3.67
CA ILE A 157 54.63 28.43 4.26
C ILE A 157 54.65 27.40 5.38
N ALA A 158 55.64 26.48 5.34
CA ALA A 158 55.76 25.44 6.36
C ALA A 158 55.81 26.02 7.76
N GLY A 159 54.94 25.48 8.65
CA GLY A 159 54.83 25.94 10.04
C GLY A 159 53.98 27.20 10.24
N THR A 160 53.26 27.66 9.22
CA THR A 160 52.34 28.82 9.29
C THR A 160 51.03 28.50 8.62
N GLU A 161 50.05 29.41 8.74
CA GLU A 161 48.78 29.38 7.98
C GLU A 161 48.80 30.34 6.77
N GLU A 162 49.98 30.94 6.48
CA GLU A 162 50.13 31.93 5.42
C GLU A 162 50.17 31.28 4.04
N ASN A 163 49.31 31.71 3.12
CA ASN A 163 49.26 31.24 1.76
C ASN A 163 50.35 31.94 0.94
N LEU A 164 51.17 31.16 0.18
CA LEU A 164 52.11 31.66 -0.82
C LEU A 164 51.46 32.16 -2.08
N LYS A 165 50.24 31.64 -2.37
CA LYS A 165 49.39 32.07 -3.46
C LYS A 165 47.95 31.68 -3.17
N ASP A 166 47.01 32.23 -3.94
CA ASP A 166 45.61 31.88 -3.82
C ASP A 166 45.35 30.39 -3.96
N PRO A 167 44.42 29.82 -3.16
CA PRO A 167 43.99 28.42 -3.30
C PRO A 167 43.48 28.12 -4.71
N VAL A 168 43.74 26.91 -5.19
CA VAL A 168 43.26 26.44 -6.46
C VAL A 168 42.25 25.33 -6.27
N THR A 169 41.01 25.55 -6.77
CA THR A 169 40.01 24.50 -6.79
C THR A 169 40.33 23.47 -7.87
N LEU A 170 40.61 22.23 -7.47
CA LEU A 170 40.87 21.12 -8.39
C LEU A 170 39.60 20.47 -8.88
N VAL A 171 38.61 20.31 -8.01
CA VAL A 171 37.40 19.56 -8.27
C VAL A 171 36.22 20.22 -7.57
N THR A 172 35.09 20.29 -8.23
CA THR A 172 33.85 20.86 -7.71
C THR A 172 32.74 19.82 -7.73
N GLY A 173 32.04 19.62 -6.62
CA GLY A 173 30.75 18.92 -6.55
C GLY A 173 30.77 17.48 -7.05
N ARG A 174 31.85 16.74 -6.91
CA ARG A 174 31.89 15.30 -7.27
C ARG A 174 31.14 14.46 -6.26
N GLN A 175 30.69 13.30 -6.70
CA GLN A 175 30.06 12.33 -5.83
C GLN A 175 30.98 11.92 -4.68
N VAL A 176 30.46 11.83 -3.47
CA VAL A 176 31.19 11.37 -2.29
C VAL A 176 31.80 9.99 -2.54
N ARG A 177 33.09 9.84 -2.25
CA ARG A 177 33.93 8.64 -2.47
C ARG A 177 34.18 8.30 -3.93
N SER A 178 33.99 9.24 -4.86
CA SER A 178 34.56 9.12 -6.20
C SER A 178 36.03 9.58 -6.21
N ASP A 179 36.84 8.97 -7.07
CA ASP A 179 38.24 9.40 -7.25
C ASP A 179 38.28 10.77 -7.93
N TYR A 180 39.33 11.53 -7.64
CA TYR A 180 39.67 12.74 -8.38
C TYR A 180 41.12 12.56 -8.95
N THR A 181 41.26 12.86 -10.17
CA THR A 181 42.55 12.86 -10.88
C THR A 181 42.77 14.21 -11.55
#